data_bc2949e5d60465d5614b6f745a12378d
#
_entry.id   bc2949e5d60465d5614b6f745a12378d
#
_cell.length_a   1.000
_cell.length_b   1.000
_cell.length_c   1.000
_cell.angle_alpha   90.00
_cell.angle_beta   90.00
_cell.angle_gamma   90.00
#
_symmetry.space_group_name_H-M   'P 1'
#
loop_
_entity.id
_entity.type
_entity.pdbx_description
1 polymer ?
#
loop_
_entity_poly.entity_id
_entity_poly.type
_entity_poly.pdbx_seq_one_letter_code
_entity_poly.pdbx_strand_id
1 'polypeptide(L)'
;MALDKNYVVLDDALKIARQYYDEKTFEHAVRVMNYVSANSAIPDSLKNDCRCLAIMHDLLEDTDYDPNDLPKNFKKALKLLTKPDEVNYNDYCEKIHYLNFKRYGLCAWFVKLADMKDHLSQVDILTLRLKERYLSGLRYLL
;
A
#
# COMPACT_ATOMS: atom_id res chain seq x y z
N MET A 1 10.24 19.33 2.90
CA MET A 1 9.58 19.20 1.59
C MET A 1 8.13 19.62 1.72
N ALA A 2 7.70 20.55 0.90
CA ALA A 2 6.29 20.98 0.88
C ALA A 2 5.50 20.04 -0.04
N LEU A 3 4.43 19.43 0.49
CA LEU A 3 3.52 18.62 -0.28
C LEU A 3 2.28 19.44 -0.67
N ASP A 4 1.72 19.13 -1.83
CA ASP A 4 0.45 19.73 -2.23
C ASP A 4 -0.64 19.28 -1.27
N LYS A 5 -1.57 20.19 -0.93
CA LYS A 5 -2.65 19.88 0.04
C LYS A 5 -3.69 18.91 -0.51
N ASN A 6 -3.79 18.77 -1.84
CA ASN A 6 -4.84 18.00 -2.51
C ASN A 6 -4.36 16.64 -3.02
N TYR A 7 -3.07 16.50 -3.35
CA TYR A 7 -2.53 15.26 -3.88
C TYR A 7 -1.04 15.16 -3.59
N VAL A 8 -0.51 13.93 -3.68
CA VAL A 8 0.92 13.64 -3.52
C VAL A 8 1.53 13.47 -4.91
N VAL A 9 2.68 14.10 -5.13
CA VAL A 9 3.45 13.95 -6.36
C VAL A 9 4.36 12.73 -6.23
N LEU A 10 4.49 11.94 -7.30
CA LEU A 10 5.27 10.70 -7.27
C LEU A 10 6.74 10.95 -6.90
N ASP A 11 7.35 12.02 -7.40
CA ASP A 11 8.74 12.35 -7.05
C ASP A 11 8.90 12.58 -5.55
N ASP A 12 7.94 13.22 -4.92
CA ASP A 12 7.97 13.44 -3.47
C ASP A 12 7.79 12.14 -2.70
N ALA A 13 6.88 11.27 -3.16
CA ALA A 13 6.69 9.95 -2.55
C ALA A 13 7.97 9.13 -2.62
N LEU A 14 8.66 9.13 -3.76
CA LEU A 14 9.93 8.42 -3.94
C LEU A 14 11.03 8.97 -3.03
N LYS A 15 11.13 10.28 -2.89
CA LYS A 15 12.11 10.91 -2.00
C LYS A 15 11.88 10.53 -0.54
N ILE A 16 10.64 10.57 -0.10
CA ILE A 16 10.26 10.16 1.26
C ILE A 16 10.62 8.68 1.47
N ALA A 17 10.25 7.82 0.53
CA ALA A 17 10.54 6.40 0.62
C ALA A 17 12.05 6.13 0.71
N ARG A 18 12.86 6.78 -0.11
CA ARG A 18 14.32 6.63 -0.05
C ARG A 18 14.91 7.09 1.27
N GLN A 19 14.33 8.11 1.86
CA GLN A 19 14.81 8.64 3.14
C GLN A 19 14.52 7.69 4.30
N TYR A 20 13.36 7.02 4.30
CA TYR A 20 12.88 6.26 5.46
C TYR A 20 13.04 4.75 5.34
N TYR A 21 12.91 4.16 4.14
CA TYR A 21 13.01 2.72 3.96
C TYR A 21 14.47 2.24 3.93
N ASP A 22 14.68 1.01 4.41
CA ASP A 22 15.89 0.28 4.04
C ASP A 22 15.79 -0.15 2.56
N GLU A 23 16.91 -0.64 2.02
CA GLU A 23 17.00 -0.99 0.60
C GLU A 23 15.98 -2.07 0.20
N LYS A 24 15.83 -3.09 1.03
CA LYS A 24 14.94 -4.23 0.74
C LYS A 24 13.47 -3.80 0.72
N THR A 25 13.05 -2.98 1.67
CA THR A 25 11.70 -2.43 1.73
C THR A 25 11.45 -1.47 0.58
N PHE A 26 12.45 -0.67 0.21
CA PHE A 26 12.35 0.23 -0.94
C PHE A 26 12.15 -0.56 -2.24
N GLU A 27 12.91 -1.62 -2.45
CA GLU A 27 12.78 -2.48 -3.63
C GLU A 27 11.39 -3.11 -3.72
N HIS A 28 10.86 -3.60 -2.60
CA HIS A 28 9.48 -4.11 -2.53
C HIS A 28 8.47 -3.03 -2.91
N ALA A 29 8.60 -1.84 -2.35
CA ALA A 29 7.70 -0.72 -2.63
C ALA A 29 7.71 -0.35 -4.13
N VAL A 30 8.89 -0.35 -4.76
CA VAL A 30 9.02 -0.08 -6.20
C VAL A 30 8.31 -1.17 -7.03
N ARG A 31 8.46 -2.45 -6.67
CA ARG A 31 7.76 -3.53 -7.37
C ARG A 31 6.24 -3.38 -7.24
N VAL A 32 5.76 -3.04 -6.04
CA VAL A 32 4.32 -2.81 -5.82
C VAL A 32 3.82 -1.65 -6.68
N MET A 33 4.57 -0.56 -6.74
CA MET A 33 4.25 0.57 -7.63
C MET A 33 4.20 0.14 -9.10
N ASN A 34 5.13 -0.70 -9.54
CA ASN A 34 5.16 -1.19 -10.91
C ASN A 34 3.93 -2.06 -11.24
N TYR A 35 3.49 -2.90 -10.32
CA TYR A 35 2.25 -3.66 -10.49
C TYR A 35 1.03 -2.74 -10.61
N VAL A 36 0.96 -1.71 -9.77
CA VAL A 36 -0.10 -0.70 -9.84
C VAL A 36 -0.07 0.03 -11.18
N SER A 37 1.12 0.45 -11.63
CA SER A 37 1.28 1.17 -12.91
C SER A 37 0.81 0.34 -14.10
N ALA A 38 1.02 -0.97 -14.05
CA ALA A 38 0.65 -1.90 -15.12
C ALA A 38 -0.82 -2.36 -15.06
N ASN A 39 -1.53 -2.07 -13.97
CA ASN A 39 -2.91 -2.54 -13.79
C ASN A 39 -3.90 -1.62 -14.53
N SER A 40 -4.40 -2.11 -15.67
CA SER A 40 -5.36 -1.35 -16.49
C SER A 40 -6.76 -1.25 -15.88
N ALA A 41 -7.06 -2.00 -14.83
CA ALA A 41 -8.34 -1.91 -14.13
C ALA A 41 -8.41 -0.66 -13.24
N ILE A 42 -7.27 -0.04 -12.89
CA ILE A 42 -7.26 1.17 -12.08
C ILE A 42 -7.68 2.36 -12.96
N PRO A 43 -8.76 3.09 -12.59
CA PRO A 43 -9.16 4.27 -13.35
C PRO A 43 -8.03 5.31 -13.43
N ASP A 44 -7.92 6.01 -14.57
CA ASP A 44 -6.88 7.01 -14.77
C ASP A 44 -6.88 8.08 -13.69
N SER A 45 -8.06 8.47 -13.21
CA SER A 45 -8.21 9.46 -12.14
C SER A 45 -7.63 9.03 -10.79
N LEU A 46 -7.41 7.73 -10.59
CA LEU A 46 -6.83 7.16 -9.36
C LEU A 46 -5.38 6.72 -9.53
N LYS A 47 -4.85 6.67 -10.75
CA LYS A 47 -3.56 6.04 -11.03
C LYS A 47 -2.42 6.71 -10.26
N ASN A 48 -2.36 8.04 -10.25
CA ASN A 48 -1.32 8.76 -9.51
C ASN A 48 -1.38 8.46 -8.01
N ASP A 49 -2.58 8.54 -7.42
CA ASP A 49 -2.76 8.29 -5.99
C ASP A 49 -2.37 6.86 -5.63
N CYS A 50 -2.76 5.89 -6.46
CA CYS A 50 -2.40 4.48 -6.23
C CYS A 50 -0.90 4.26 -6.33
N ARG A 51 -0.22 4.88 -7.29
CA ARG A 51 1.23 4.75 -7.44
C ARG A 51 1.98 5.34 -6.24
N CYS A 52 1.60 6.53 -5.81
CA CYS A 52 2.19 7.17 -4.64
C CYS A 52 1.91 6.36 -3.36
N LEU A 53 0.69 5.86 -3.23
CA LEU A 53 0.29 5.04 -2.10
C LEU A 53 1.06 3.71 -2.08
N ALA A 54 1.29 3.10 -3.24
CA ALA A 54 2.08 1.88 -3.37
C ALA A 54 3.50 2.09 -2.84
N ILE A 55 4.14 3.19 -3.23
CA ILE A 55 5.49 3.53 -2.74
C ILE A 55 5.50 3.74 -1.22
N MET A 56 4.48 4.38 -0.67
CA MET A 56 4.47 4.80 0.73
C MET A 56 3.79 3.80 1.68
N HIS A 57 3.25 2.69 1.17
CA HIS A 57 2.30 1.86 1.94
C HIS A 57 2.87 1.24 3.22
N ASP A 58 4.18 1.00 3.30
CA ASP A 58 4.83 0.41 4.47
C ASP A 58 5.43 1.46 5.42
N LEU A 59 5.33 2.76 5.11
CA LEU A 59 5.98 3.79 5.92
C LEU A 59 5.54 3.79 7.37
N LEU A 60 4.24 3.64 7.64
CA LEU A 60 3.72 3.71 9.01
C LEU A 60 3.98 2.43 9.81
N GLU A 61 4.11 1.27 9.14
CA GLU A 61 4.43 0.01 9.81
C GLU A 61 5.92 -0.14 10.11
N ASP A 62 6.78 0.29 9.17
CA ASP A 62 8.20 -0.06 9.17
C ASP A 62 9.11 1.10 9.54
N THR A 63 8.59 2.34 9.64
CA THR A 63 9.40 3.53 9.92
C THR A 63 8.71 4.46 10.91
N ASP A 64 9.43 5.52 11.29
CA ASP A 64 8.90 6.58 12.16
C ASP A 64 8.39 7.81 11.37
N TYR A 65 8.10 7.64 10.08
CA TYR A 65 7.56 8.71 9.25
C TYR A 65 6.27 9.27 9.83
N ASP A 66 6.18 10.61 9.92
CA ASP A 66 5.00 11.31 10.41
C ASP A 66 4.10 11.70 9.21
N PRO A 67 2.86 11.17 9.12
CA PRO A 67 1.98 11.42 7.97
C PRO A 67 1.19 12.72 8.06
N ASN A 68 1.41 13.57 9.07
CA ASN A 68 0.55 14.73 9.33
C ASN A 68 0.49 15.74 8.18
N ASP A 69 1.56 15.85 7.38
CA ASP A 69 1.62 16.77 6.25
C ASP A 69 0.97 16.24 4.97
N LEU A 70 0.51 14.99 4.98
CA LEU A 70 -0.13 14.39 3.81
C LEU A 70 -1.57 14.89 3.62
N PRO A 71 -2.06 14.94 2.36
CA PRO A 71 -3.47 15.23 2.12
C PRO A 71 -4.38 14.29 2.89
N LYS A 72 -5.52 14.79 3.34
CA LYS A 72 -6.42 14.08 4.27
C LYS A 72 -6.82 12.68 3.78
N ASN A 73 -7.28 12.57 2.53
CA ASN A 73 -7.74 11.29 1.99
C ASN A 73 -6.60 10.32 1.73
N PHE A 74 -5.44 10.84 1.31
CA PHE A 74 -4.24 10.03 1.15
C PHE A 74 -3.78 9.46 2.49
N LYS A 75 -3.79 10.28 3.53
CA LYS A 75 -3.47 9.84 4.89
C LYS A 75 -4.42 8.75 5.38
N LYS A 76 -5.72 8.87 5.08
CA LYS A 76 -6.70 7.82 5.42
C LYS A 76 -6.38 6.51 4.72
N ALA A 77 -6.05 6.56 3.43
CA ALA A 77 -5.67 5.37 2.66
C ALA A 77 -4.41 4.72 3.23
N LEU A 78 -3.41 5.53 3.57
CA LEU A 78 -2.16 5.05 4.14
C LEU A 78 -2.38 4.38 5.50
N LYS A 79 -3.20 4.97 6.35
CA LYS A 79 -3.56 4.38 7.65
C LYS A 79 -4.35 3.09 7.48
N LEU A 80 -5.23 3.00 6.48
CA LEU A 80 -5.99 1.79 6.18
C LEU A 80 -5.07 0.63 5.79
N LEU A 81 -3.94 0.92 5.14
CA LEU A 81 -2.92 -0.07 4.76
C LEU A 81 -1.98 -0.45 5.90
N THR A 82 -2.11 0.18 7.05
CA THR A 82 -1.29 -0.08 8.23
C THR A 82 -2.08 -0.94 9.20
N LYS A 83 -1.65 -2.22 9.36
CA LYS A 83 -2.38 -3.15 10.23
C LYS A 83 -2.06 -2.85 11.70
N PRO A 84 -3.07 -2.59 12.56
CA PRO A 84 -2.83 -2.53 14.00
C PRO A 84 -2.39 -3.90 14.54
N ASP A 85 -1.52 -3.91 15.54
CA ASP A 85 -0.97 -5.15 16.10
C ASP A 85 -2.06 -6.08 16.66
N GLU A 86 -3.10 -5.50 17.27
CA GLU A 86 -4.21 -6.25 17.89
C GLU A 86 -5.21 -6.83 16.89
N VAL A 87 -5.13 -6.45 15.61
CA VAL A 87 -6.05 -6.91 14.56
C VAL A 87 -5.41 -8.04 13.79
N ASN A 88 -6.14 -9.15 13.59
CA ASN A 88 -5.61 -10.24 12.77
C ASN A 88 -5.61 -9.88 11.28
N TYR A 89 -4.82 -10.61 10.50
CA TYR A 89 -4.60 -10.28 9.10
C TYR A 89 -5.88 -10.37 8.26
N ASN A 90 -6.72 -11.36 8.50
CA ASN A 90 -7.97 -11.55 7.76
C ASN A 90 -8.94 -10.39 8.00
N ASP A 91 -9.10 -9.97 9.25
CA ASP A 91 -9.96 -8.85 9.61
C ASP A 91 -9.44 -7.53 9.02
N TYR A 92 -8.12 -7.36 9.00
CA TYR A 92 -7.47 -6.23 8.35
C TYR A 92 -7.79 -6.18 6.85
N CYS A 93 -7.67 -7.30 6.15
CA CYS A 93 -8.02 -7.40 4.73
C CYS A 93 -9.51 -7.15 4.48
N GLU A 94 -10.37 -7.70 5.33
CA GLU A 94 -11.82 -7.52 5.23
C GLU A 94 -12.23 -6.07 5.38
N LYS A 95 -11.59 -5.33 6.28
CA LYS A 95 -11.84 -3.90 6.45
C LYS A 95 -11.53 -3.12 5.17
N ILE A 96 -10.41 -3.43 4.50
CA ILE A 96 -10.06 -2.80 3.23
C ILE A 96 -11.12 -3.14 2.17
N HIS A 97 -11.59 -4.37 2.13
CA HIS A 97 -12.67 -4.80 1.24
C HIS A 97 -13.92 -3.94 1.44
N TYR A 98 -14.39 -3.80 2.67
CA TYR A 98 -15.62 -3.07 2.95
C TYR A 98 -15.53 -1.57 2.71
N LEU A 99 -14.34 -0.99 2.68
CA LEU A 99 -14.14 0.43 2.40
C LEU A 99 -13.84 0.73 0.93
N ASN A 100 -13.84 -0.28 0.06
CA ASN A 100 -13.47 -0.08 -1.36
C ASN A 100 -14.49 0.72 -2.17
N PHE A 101 -15.68 0.99 -1.63
CA PHE A 101 -16.65 1.89 -2.26
C PHE A 101 -16.27 3.37 -2.13
N LYS A 102 -15.38 3.71 -1.20
CA LYS A 102 -14.84 5.06 -1.05
C LYS A 102 -13.58 5.21 -1.90
N ARG A 103 -13.34 6.42 -2.43
CA ARG A 103 -12.17 6.67 -3.28
C ARG A 103 -10.87 6.26 -2.60
N TYR A 104 -10.62 6.70 -1.37
CA TYR A 104 -9.39 6.34 -0.66
C TYR A 104 -9.31 4.83 -0.35
N GLY A 105 -10.42 4.22 -0.03
CA GLY A 105 -10.50 2.78 0.22
C GLY A 105 -10.27 1.95 -1.03
N LEU A 106 -10.74 2.41 -2.18
CA LEU A 106 -10.48 1.75 -3.46
C LEU A 106 -9.00 1.83 -3.82
N CYS A 107 -8.35 2.96 -3.62
CA CYS A 107 -6.91 3.08 -3.81
C CYS A 107 -6.15 2.10 -2.90
N ALA A 108 -6.52 2.03 -1.63
CA ALA A 108 -5.90 1.08 -0.69
C ALA A 108 -6.12 -0.38 -1.13
N TRP A 109 -7.30 -0.69 -1.64
CA TRP A 109 -7.64 -2.03 -2.13
C TRP A 109 -6.74 -2.45 -3.31
N PHE A 110 -6.58 -1.57 -4.30
CA PHE A 110 -5.68 -1.85 -5.44
C PHE A 110 -4.23 -2.02 -5.00
N VAL A 111 -3.77 -1.17 -4.07
CA VAL A 111 -2.40 -1.27 -3.55
C VAL A 111 -2.21 -2.56 -2.75
N LYS A 112 -3.18 -2.95 -1.93
CA LYS A 112 -3.08 -4.20 -1.16
C LYS A 112 -3.04 -5.43 -2.06
N LEU A 113 -3.80 -5.44 -3.15
CA LEU A 113 -3.71 -6.51 -4.15
C LEU A 113 -2.30 -6.60 -4.74
N ALA A 114 -1.71 -5.47 -5.09
CA ALA A 114 -0.35 -5.41 -5.64
C ALA A 114 0.70 -5.86 -4.60
N ASP A 115 0.53 -5.47 -3.35
CA ASP A 115 1.38 -5.88 -2.23
C ASP A 115 1.37 -7.41 -2.06
N MET A 116 0.19 -8.01 -2.03
CA MET A 116 0.04 -9.46 -1.94
C MET A 116 0.65 -10.17 -3.14
N LYS A 117 0.46 -9.62 -4.34
CA LYS A 117 1.06 -10.17 -5.56
C LYS A 117 2.58 -10.21 -5.45
N ASP A 118 3.20 -9.14 -4.96
CA ASP A 118 4.66 -9.12 -4.79
C ASP A 118 5.10 -10.19 -3.79
N HIS A 119 4.47 -10.26 -2.62
CA HIS A 119 4.82 -11.26 -1.62
C HIS A 119 4.68 -12.68 -2.13
N LEU A 120 3.59 -13.00 -2.81
CA LEU A 120 3.36 -14.33 -3.38
C LEU A 120 4.30 -14.65 -4.54
N SER A 121 4.85 -13.63 -5.21
CA SER A 121 5.80 -13.80 -6.31
C SER A 121 7.24 -14.04 -5.82
N GLN A 122 7.55 -13.74 -4.57
CA GLN A 122 8.90 -13.91 -4.00
C GLN A 122 9.10 -15.34 -3.49
N VAL A 123 9.01 -16.31 -4.41
CA VAL A 123 8.95 -17.75 -4.08
C VAL A 123 10.18 -18.24 -3.32
N ASP A 124 11.34 -17.64 -3.52
CA ASP A 124 12.59 -18.07 -2.88
C ASP A 124 12.60 -17.80 -1.36
N ILE A 125 11.81 -16.83 -0.91
CA ILE A 125 11.74 -16.46 0.51
C ILE A 125 10.33 -16.65 1.10
N LEU A 126 9.38 -17.13 0.30
CA LEU A 126 8.01 -17.34 0.73
C LEU A 126 7.90 -18.64 1.52
N THR A 127 7.68 -18.53 2.82
CA THR A 127 7.41 -19.70 3.67
C THR A 127 5.99 -20.20 3.49
N LEU A 128 5.72 -21.46 3.82
CA LEU A 128 4.37 -22.02 3.78
C LEU A 128 3.41 -21.20 4.66
N ARG A 129 3.86 -20.80 5.85
CA ARG A 129 3.08 -19.98 6.78
C ARG A 129 2.68 -18.64 6.17
N LEU A 130 3.62 -17.95 5.54
CA LEU A 130 3.35 -16.66 4.87
C LEU A 130 2.43 -16.85 3.68
N LYS A 131 2.64 -17.91 2.88
CA LYS A 131 1.77 -18.22 1.74
C LYS A 131 0.33 -18.41 2.19
N GLU A 132 0.11 -19.20 3.24
CA GLU A 132 -1.23 -19.43 3.79
C GLU A 132 -1.85 -18.14 4.32
N ARG A 133 -1.07 -17.31 5.00
CA ARG A 133 -1.53 -16.01 5.50
C ARG A 133 -2.00 -15.10 4.36
N TYR A 134 -1.20 -14.97 3.31
CA TYR A 134 -1.54 -14.11 2.17
C TYR A 134 -2.73 -14.66 1.37
N LEU A 135 -2.78 -15.95 1.12
CA LEU A 135 -3.92 -16.56 0.41
C LEU A 135 -5.21 -16.44 1.21
N SER A 136 -5.16 -16.65 2.52
CA SER A 136 -6.32 -16.47 3.39
C SER A 136 -6.78 -15.00 3.37
N GLY A 137 -5.86 -14.06 3.55
CA GLY A 137 -6.18 -12.63 3.52
C GLY A 137 -6.77 -12.19 2.19
N LEU A 138 -6.28 -12.75 1.08
CA LEU A 138 -6.79 -12.45 -0.25
C LEU A 138 -8.28 -12.80 -0.39
N ARG A 139 -8.73 -13.90 0.22
CA ARG A 139 -10.16 -14.28 0.22
C ARG A 139 -11.03 -13.21 0.88
N TYR A 140 -10.53 -12.59 1.95
CA TYR A 140 -11.25 -11.53 2.66
C TYR A 140 -11.16 -10.18 1.94
N LEU A 141 -10.07 -9.95 1.21
CA LEU A 141 -9.87 -8.73 0.43
C LEU A 141 -10.77 -8.70 -0.81
N LEU A 142 -10.92 -9.81 -1.50
CA LEU A 142 -11.72 -9.91 -2.72
C LEU A 142 -13.21 -10.01 -2.40
#